data_811e37c553dcfeef213eab99858cb138
#
_entry.id   811e37c553dcfeef213eab99858cb138
#
_cell.length_a   1.000
_cell.length_b   1.000
_cell.length_c   1.000
_cell.angle_alpha   90.00
_cell.angle_beta   90.00
_cell.angle_gamma   90.00
#
_symmetry.space_group_name_H-M   'P 1'
#
loop_
_entity.id
_entity.type
_entity.pdbx_description
1 polymer ?
#
loop_
_entity_poly.entity_id
_entity_poly.type
_entity_poly.pdbx_seq_one_letter_code
_entity_poly.pdbx_strand_id
1 'polypeptide(L)'
;MTLAEEHETFQRTFQPQKLTLGLIVPFDNATHDAYAFATQARLASLADDVGFSSLFVRDNPLYSPHLGDVTTKYDPFVFLTYLSTHTTNIALGTSSIVATLRHPIHLAKATTSLDLISNERLLLGMATGDRKFEFPAFDIDSDQLSTTFQQTIESLQSMWQSHSPHIDNDLFSLYEESGLQVLPKHRHIPMFATGYAQQTMTWIKKHMDGWMFYPQAFQQQKALLAEWHDSTHFKPFMHPLAIDLDSNPNALLKPIKGGYHLGRNTLLQMLKQYEKIGTNHIMLHFVNYNRTYEDMILEIGEHVIPYFLPHSIQEEHKHGIIR
;
A
#
# COMPACT_ATOMS: atom_id res chain seq x y z
N MET A 1 13.11 -10.67 15.79
CA MET A 1 12.55 -9.44 15.22
C MET A 1 13.15 -9.28 13.84
N THR A 2 12.37 -9.14 12.81
CA THR A 2 12.85 -8.85 11.44
C THR A 2 13.18 -7.38 11.32
N LEU A 3 13.96 -6.97 10.29
CA LEU A 3 14.26 -5.55 10.06
C LEU A 3 12.99 -4.70 9.83
N ALA A 4 11.97 -5.27 9.19
CA ALA A 4 10.68 -4.59 9.02
C ALA A 4 9.95 -4.36 10.36
N GLU A 5 10.11 -5.26 11.32
CA GLU A 5 9.53 -5.11 12.67
C GLU A 5 10.24 -4.04 13.53
N GLU A 6 11.38 -3.50 13.09
CA GLU A 6 12.02 -2.33 13.74
C GLU A 6 11.40 -1.00 13.27
N HIS A 7 10.66 -1.02 12.16
CA HIS A 7 10.03 0.14 11.56
C HIS A 7 8.69 0.45 12.26
N GLU A 8 8.59 1.58 12.96
CA GLU A 8 7.43 1.93 13.79
C GLU A 8 6.11 1.90 13.02
N THR A 9 6.11 2.42 11.79
CA THR A 9 4.91 2.43 10.95
C THR A 9 4.48 1.03 10.55
N PHE A 10 5.43 0.11 10.31
CA PHE A 10 5.09 -1.29 10.06
C PHE A 10 4.42 -1.92 11.28
N GLN A 11 4.99 -1.75 12.48
CA GLN A 11 4.42 -2.27 13.73
C GLN A 11 3.03 -1.71 14.02
N ARG A 12 2.83 -0.41 13.78
CA ARG A 12 1.55 0.26 14.01
C ARG A 12 0.49 -0.19 13.01
N THR A 13 0.87 -0.39 11.75
CA THR A 13 -0.06 -0.77 10.68
C THR A 13 -0.39 -2.27 10.72
N PHE A 14 0.59 -3.12 11.07
CA PHE A 14 0.43 -4.57 10.97
C PHE A 14 0.69 -5.27 12.29
N GLN A 15 -0.31 -5.96 12.79
CA GLN A 15 -0.22 -6.80 13.97
C GLN A 15 -0.84 -8.18 13.68
N PRO A 16 -0.31 -9.27 14.28
CA PRO A 16 -0.90 -10.58 14.14
C PRO A 16 -2.39 -10.56 14.54
N GLN A 17 -3.24 -11.15 13.70
CA GLN A 17 -4.69 -11.27 13.95
C GLN A 17 -5.43 -9.95 14.16
N LYS A 18 -4.89 -8.84 13.67
CA LYS A 18 -5.53 -7.53 13.67
C LYS A 18 -5.68 -7.02 12.25
N LEU A 19 -6.81 -6.38 12.00
CA LEU A 19 -7.09 -5.68 10.76
C LEU A 19 -6.94 -4.18 10.98
N THR A 20 -6.30 -3.50 10.03
CA THR A 20 -6.30 -2.04 9.91
C THR A 20 -6.88 -1.63 8.57
N LEU A 21 -7.28 -0.36 8.46
CA LEU A 21 -7.89 0.18 7.25
C LEU A 21 -7.05 1.31 6.68
N GLY A 22 -6.87 1.30 5.37
CA GLY A 22 -6.25 2.37 4.60
C GLY A 22 -7.15 2.84 3.46
N LEU A 23 -6.66 3.82 2.69
CA LEU A 23 -7.36 4.35 1.52
C LEU A 23 -6.46 4.27 0.29
N ILE A 24 -7.07 4.04 -0.87
CA ILE A 24 -6.43 4.24 -2.18
C ILE A 24 -6.61 5.71 -2.57
N VAL A 25 -5.53 6.36 -2.93
CA VAL A 25 -5.49 7.77 -3.36
C VAL A 25 -4.86 7.88 -4.76
N PRO A 26 -5.03 8.96 -5.51
CA PRO A 26 -5.73 10.20 -5.17
C PRO A 26 -7.23 10.01 -4.98
N PHE A 27 -7.83 10.88 -4.18
CA PHE A 27 -9.26 10.98 -4.01
C PHE A 27 -9.87 11.57 -5.29
N ASP A 28 -10.36 10.72 -6.17
CA ASP A 28 -10.86 11.12 -7.47
C ASP A 28 -12.38 11.30 -7.45
N ASN A 29 -12.83 12.53 -7.34
CA ASN A 29 -14.19 12.86 -7.73
C ASN A 29 -14.24 12.95 -9.25
N ALA A 30 -15.30 12.48 -9.88
CA ALA A 30 -15.56 12.55 -11.32
C ALA A 30 -15.51 13.98 -11.91
N THR A 31 -15.34 14.99 -11.10
CA THR A 31 -15.07 16.37 -11.51
C THR A 31 -13.58 16.52 -11.79
N HIS A 32 -13.18 16.35 -13.00
CA HIS A 32 -11.89 16.48 -13.65
C HIS A 32 -10.89 17.57 -13.15
N ASP A 33 -10.97 18.01 -11.90
CA ASP A 33 -10.01 18.95 -11.32
C ASP A 33 -8.74 18.22 -10.88
N ALA A 34 -7.92 17.87 -11.89
CA ALA A 34 -6.61 17.28 -11.69
C ALA A 34 -5.65 18.17 -10.86
N TYR A 35 -6.03 19.41 -10.61
CA TYR A 35 -5.19 20.42 -9.94
C TYR A 35 -5.62 20.72 -8.50
N ALA A 36 -6.61 20.02 -7.97
CA ALA A 36 -7.09 20.23 -6.61
C ALA A 36 -6.16 19.60 -5.54
N PHE A 37 -4.85 19.88 -5.59
CA PHE A 37 -3.89 19.38 -4.60
C PHE A 37 -4.27 19.74 -3.16
N ALA A 38 -4.79 20.94 -2.93
CA ALA A 38 -5.29 21.35 -1.62
C ALA A 38 -6.41 20.43 -1.09
N THR A 39 -7.30 19.97 -1.97
CA THR A 39 -8.34 19.00 -1.62
C THR A 39 -7.72 17.64 -1.28
N GLN A 40 -6.74 17.18 -2.05
CA GLN A 40 -6.01 15.93 -1.76
C GLN A 40 -5.34 15.99 -0.39
N ALA A 41 -4.64 17.08 -0.09
CA ALA A 41 -3.98 17.29 1.20
C ALA A 41 -4.98 17.33 2.36
N ARG A 42 -6.09 18.08 2.20
CA ARG A 42 -7.14 18.18 3.24
C ARG A 42 -7.80 16.84 3.52
N LEU A 43 -8.12 16.05 2.50
CA LEU A 43 -8.72 14.72 2.67
C LEU A 43 -7.71 13.72 3.25
N ALA A 44 -6.43 13.83 2.90
CA ALA A 44 -5.36 13.01 3.50
C ALA A 44 -5.18 13.33 5.00
N SER A 45 -5.16 14.62 5.36
CA SER A 45 -5.15 15.05 6.77
C SER A 45 -6.37 14.54 7.52
N LEU A 46 -7.57 14.67 6.94
CA LEU A 46 -8.80 14.16 7.55
C LEU A 46 -8.74 12.64 7.78
N ALA A 47 -8.22 11.88 6.80
CA ALA A 47 -8.05 10.44 6.93
C ALA A 47 -7.08 10.06 8.07
N ASP A 48 -5.99 10.82 8.22
CA ASP A 48 -5.03 10.68 9.35
C ASP A 48 -5.73 10.96 10.68
N ASP A 49 -6.46 12.08 10.78
CA ASP A 49 -7.14 12.54 12.00
C ASP A 49 -8.24 11.56 12.48
N VAL A 50 -8.96 10.91 11.55
CA VAL A 50 -10.01 9.95 11.92
C VAL A 50 -9.51 8.51 12.10
N GLY A 51 -8.19 8.27 11.94
CA GLY A 51 -7.52 7.03 12.30
C GLY A 51 -7.38 5.99 11.18
N PHE A 52 -7.44 6.38 9.90
CA PHE A 52 -6.98 5.48 8.84
C PHE A 52 -5.48 5.22 9.00
N SER A 53 -5.07 3.97 8.79
CA SER A 53 -3.68 3.56 9.01
C SER A 53 -2.76 3.84 7.84
N SER A 54 -3.28 4.00 6.62
CA SER A 54 -2.45 4.19 5.42
C SER A 54 -3.16 4.90 4.27
N LEU A 55 -2.35 5.55 3.41
CA LEU A 55 -2.72 6.03 2.08
C LEU A 55 -1.86 5.31 1.04
N PHE A 56 -2.46 4.64 0.07
CA PHE A 56 -1.75 3.91 -0.98
C PHE A 56 -1.99 4.52 -2.35
N VAL A 57 -0.93 4.69 -3.13
CA VAL A 57 -0.98 5.18 -4.51
C VAL A 57 -0.60 4.08 -5.50
N ARG A 58 -1.10 4.17 -6.73
CA ARG A 58 -0.72 3.29 -7.84
C ARG A 58 0.39 3.93 -8.67
N ASP A 59 1.15 3.08 -9.37
CA ASP A 59 2.16 3.49 -10.37
C ASP A 59 1.72 2.99 -11.75
N ASN A 60 1.10 3.88 -12.53
CA ASN A 60 0.82 3.64 -13.95
C ASN A 60 1.48 4.77 -14.74
N PRO A 61 2.70 4.56 -15.26
CA PRO A 61 3.46 5.61 -15.94
C PRO A 61 2.74 6.19 -17.14
N LEU A 62 1.96 5.36 -17.86
CA LEU A 62 1.27 5.76 -19.06
C LEU A 62 -0.25 5.61 -18.93
N TYR A 63 -0.99 6.56 -19.46
CA TYR A 63 -2.45 6.50 -19.53
C TYR A 63 -2.91 5.56 -20.65
N SER A 64 -3.92 4.76 -20.37
CA SER A 64 -4.64 3.98 -21.38
C SER A 64 -6.16 4.12 -21.21
N PRO A 65 -6.88 4.68 -22.20
CA PRO A 65 -8.33 4.82 -22.13
C PRO A 65 -9.05 3.48 -22.07
N HIS A 66 -8.42 2.40 -22.55
CA HIS A 66 -9.00 1.04 -22.57
C HIS A 66 -8.98 0.35 -21.20
N LEU A 67 -8.14 0.83 -20.27
CA LEU A 67 -7.98 0.23 -18.94
C LEU A 67 -8.77 0.97 -17.85
N GLY A 68 -9.39 2.10 -18.18
CA GLY A 68 -10.18 2.88 -17.22
C GLY A 68 -9.31 3.53 -16.14
N ASP A 69 -8.14 4.03 -16.51
CA ASP A 69 -7.16 4.64 -15.60
C ASP A 69 -7.60 6.03 -15.15
N VAL A 70 -8.45 6.11 -14.16
CA VAL A 70 -8.92 7.39 -13.63
C VAL A 70 -8.18 7.86 -12.37
N THR A 71 -7.47 6.96 -11.69
CA THR A 71 -6.88 7.23 -10.35
C THR A 71 -5.35 7.33 -10.33
N THR A 72 -4.68 7.30 -11.48
CA THR A 72 -3.21 7.29 -11.57
C THR A 72 -2.71 8.52 -12.32
N LYS A 73 -2.75 9.66 -11.64
CA LYS A 73 -2.48 10.96 -12.29
C LYS A 73 -1.07 11.46 -12.07
N TYR A 74 -0.40 10.99 -11.02
CA TYR A 74 0.87 11.56 -10.54
C TYR A 74 1.93 10.48 -10.35
N ASP A 75 3.20 10.86 -10.45
CA ASP A 75 4.28 9.99 -9.98
C ASP A 75 4.07 9.68 -8.49
N PRO A 76 4.12 8.40 -8.09
CA PRO A 76 3.79 7.99 -6.72
C PRO A 76 4.72 8.62 -5.68
N PHE A 77 6.02 8.73 -5.92
CA PHE A 77 6.95 9.30 -4.94
C PHE A 77 6.77 10.80 -4.78
N VAL A 78 6.53 11.53 -5.87
CA VAL A 78 6.25 12.97 -5.84
C VAL A 78 4.96 13.23 -5.08
N PHE A 79 3.90 12.46 -5.37
CA PHE A 79 2.60 12.65 -4.73
C PHE A 79 2.62 12.25 -3.25
N LEU A 80 3.23 11.13 -2.90
CA LEU A 80 3.38 10.73 -1.50
C LEU A 80 4.25 11.70 -0.70
N THR A 81 5.31 12.28 -1.31
CA THR A 81 6.10 13.32 -0.66
C THR A 81 5.25 14.55 -0.37
N TYR A 82 4.39 14.96 -1.31
CA TYR A 82 3.44 16.05 -1.05
C TYR A 82 2.48 15.73 0.10
N LEU A 83 1.87 14.54 0.11
CA LEU A 83 0.96 14.12 1.19
C LEU A 83 1.67 14.00 2.54
N SER A 84 2.95 13.61 2.56
CA SER A 84 3.73 13.47 3.79
C SER A 84 3.85 14.77 4.58
N THR A 85 3.83 15.91 3.90
CA THR A 85 3.91 17.23 4.52
C THR A 85 2.58 17.72 5.11
N HIS A 86 1.49 17.03 4.84
CA HIS A 86 0.13 17.36 5.31
C HIS A 86 -0.47 16.31 6.23
N THR A 87 0.32 15.29 6.58
CA THR A 87 -0.10 14.18 7.45
C THR A 87 0.99 13.92 8.49
N THR A 88 0.63 13.31 9.62
CA THR A 88 1.56 13.10 10.74
C THR A 88 1.81 11.63 11.04
N ASN A 89 0.76 10.81 11.10
CA ASN A 89 0.83 9.43 11.56
C ASN A 89 0.59 8.40 10.47
N ILE A 90 -0.29 8.71 9.53
CA ILE A 90 -0.74 7.76 8.51
C ILE A 90 0.42 7.26 7.65
N ALA A 91 0.48 5.94 7.43
CA ALA A 91 1.46 5.33 6.55
C ALA A 91 1.25 5.77 5.10
N LEU A 92 2.33 5.86 4.35
CA LEU A 92 2.34 6.26 2.95
C LEU A 92 2.82 5.08 2.12
N GLY A 93 1.97 4.54 1.27
CA GLY A 93 2.27 3.29 0.58
C GLY A 93 2.13 3.36 -0.94
N THR A 94 2.75 2.40 -1.60
CA THR A 94 2.58 2.18 -3.04
C THR A 94 1.86 0.85 -3.30
N SER A 95 0.91 0.87 -4.23
CA SER A 95 0.07 -0.31 -4.53
C SER A 95 -0.11 -0.47 -6.06
N SER A 96 0.97 -0.65 -6.78
CA SER A 96 2.37 -0.87 -6.42
C SER A 96 3.30 -0.10 -7.33
N ILE A 97 4.56 0.07 -6.95
CA ILE A 97 5.60 0.52 -7.90
C ILE A 97 5.84 -0.60 -8.91
N VAL A 98 5.89 -0.25 -10.19
CA VAL A 98 6.34 -1.15 -11.24
C VAL A 98 7.87 -1.16 -11.25
N ALA A 99 8.44 -2.07 -10.46
CA ALA A 99 9.88 -2.12 -10.18
C ALA A 99 10.74 -2.31 -11.43
N THR A 100 10.24 -3.09 -12.39
CA THR A 100 10.94 -3.41 -13.62
C THR A 100 11.05 -2.24 -14.62
N LEU A 101 10.23 -1.19 -14.45
CA LEU A 101 10.27 0.02 -15.28
C LEU A 101 11.19 1.11 -14.70
N ARG A 102 11.84 0.86 -13.56
CA ARG A 102 12.65 1.85 -12.85
C ARG A 102 14.05 1.33 -12.58
N HIS A 103 15.05 2.15 -12.87
CA HIS A 103 16.43 1.78 -12.53
C HIS A 103 16.60 1.64 -11.01
N PRO A 104 17.20 0.54 -10.49
CA PRO A 104 17.28 0.27 -9.04
C PRO A 104 17.95 1.39 -8.23
N ILE A 105 18.99 2.04 -8.76
CA ILE A 105 19.66 3.17 -8.08
C ILE A 105 18.70 4.34 -7.86
N HIS A 106 17.92 4.72 -8.87
CA HIS A 106 16.94 5.79 -8.74
C HIS A 106 15.82 5.40 -7.78
N LEU A 107 15.37 4.15 -7.83
CA LEU A 107 14.35 3.63 -6.94
C LEU A 107 14.83 3.62 -5.48
N ALA A 108 16.04 3.12 -5.20
CA ALA A 108 16.64 3.14 -3.87
C ALA A 108 16.77 4.56 -3.31
N LYS A 109 17.23 5.51 -4.14
CA LYS A 109 17.39 6.91 -3.73
C LYS A 109 16.04 7.58 -3.46
N ALA A 110 15.04 7.38 -4.32
CA ALA A 110 13.71 7.98 -4.15
C ALA A 110 12.99 7.44 -2.92
N THR A 111 13.02 6.12 -2.71
CA THR A 111 12.40 5.47 -1.55
C THR A 111 13.06 5.88 -0.23
N THR A 112 14.40 5.90 -0.19
CA THR A 112 15.14 6.41 0.99
C THR A 112 14.78 7.87 1.29
N SER A 113 14.71 8.71 0.26
CA SER A 113 14.38 10.13 0.45
C SER A 113 12.96 10.30 0.99
N LEU A 114 11.98 9.61 0.42
CA LEU A 114 10.60 9.68 0.89
C LEU A 114 10.45 9.12 2.31
N ASP A 115 11.11 8.00 2.62
CA ASP A 115 11.06 7.40 3.94
C ASP A 115 11.57 8.37 5.02
N LEU A 116 12.73 9.00 4.79
CA LEU A 116 13.31 9.99 5.69
C LEU A 116 12.44 11.27 5.80
N ILE A 117 11.95 11.81 4.68
CA ILE A 117 11.11 13.01 4.65
C ILE A 117 9.79 12.76 5.40
N SER A 118 9.22 11.57 5.24
CA SER A 118 7.97 11.20 5.88
C SER A 118 8.12 10.74 7.34
N ASN A 119 9.33 10.73 7.88
CA ASN A 119 9.64 10.19 9.21
C ASN A 119 9.28 8.70 9.33
N GLU A 120 9.86 7.88 8.45
CA GLU A 120 9.72 6.42 8.43
C GLU A 120 8.27 5.94 8.25
N ARG A 121 7.52 6.59 7.35
CA ARG A 121 6.13 6.21 7.09
C ARG A 121 5.93 5.49 5.76
N LEU A 122 7.01 5.12 5.04
CA LEU A 122 6.89 4.46 3.74
C LEU A 122 6.64 2.95 3.88
N LEU A 123 5.65 2.46 3.15
CA LEU A 123 5.33 1.04 2.93
C LEU A 123 5.40 0.75 1.42
N LEU A 124 6.40 0.00 0.98
CA LEU A 124 6.75 -0.12 -0.43
C LEU A 124 6.13 -1.37 -1.08
N GLY A 125 4.96 -1.24 -1.70
CA GLY A 125 4.40 -2.29 -2.55
C GLY A 125 5.09 -2.33 -3.91
N MET A 126 5.50 -3.51 -4.36
CA MET A 126 6.34 -3.76 -5.53
C MET A 126 5.69 -4.78 -6.48
N ALA A 127 5.72 -4.51 -7.77
CA ALA A 127 5.19 -5.37 -8.82
C ALA A 127 6.14 -5.44 -10.02
N THR A 128 5.97 -6.47 -10.86
CA THR A 128 6.66 -6.58 -12.15
C THR A 128 6.01 -5.77 -13.28
N GLY A 129 4.78 -5.27 -13.07
CA GLY A 129 3.96 -4.70 -14.13
C GLY A 129 3.16 -5.78 -14.89
N ASP A 130 2.01 -5.36 -15.39
CA ASP A 130 1.05 -6.20 -16.13
C ASP A 130 0.55 -5.54 -17.43
N ARG A 131 1.00 -4.31 -17.70
CA ARG A 131 0.56 -3.47 -18.83
C ARG A 131 1.53 -3.64 -19.99
N LYS A 132 1.27 -4.63 -20.84
CA LYS A 132 2.16 -5.05 -21.93
C LYS A 132 2.60 -3.93 -22.88
N PHE A 133 1.78 -2.88 -23.04
CA PHE A 133 2.12 -1.75 -23.91
C PHE A 133 3.17 -0.80 -23.29
N GLU A 134 3.38 -0.88 -21.98
CA GLU A 134 4.41 -0.08 -21.30
C GLU A 134 5.83 -0.64 -21.55
N PHE A 135 5.98 -1.97 -21.62
CA PHE A 135 7.29 -2.59 -21.75
C PHE A 135 8.11 -2.07 -22.95
N PRO A 136 7.56 -1.99 -24.18
CA PRO A 136 8.32 -1.42 -25.32
C PRO A 136 8.63 0.08 -25.14
N ALA A 137 7.77 0.84 -24.42
CA ALA A 137 8.01 2.26 -24.19
C ALA A 137 9.20 2.52 -23.25
N PHE A 138 9.52 1.54 -22.39
CA PHE A 138 10.64 1.59 -21.44
C PHE A 138 11.81 0.67 -21.86
N ASP A 139 11.80 0.11 -23.06
CA ASP A 139 12.81 -0.82 -23.57
C ASP A 139 12.99 -2.06 -22.65
N ILE A 140 11.87 -2.59 -22.14
CA ILE A 140 11.86 -3.73 -21.22
C ILE A 140 11.53 -5.02 -21.96
N ASP A 141 12.38 -6.03 -21.79
CA ASP A 141 12.11 -7.39 -22.23
C ASP A 141 11.12 -8.09 -21.28
N SER A 142 9.93 -8.37 -21.78
CA SER A 142 8.88 -9.03 -21.00
C SER A 142 9.24 -10.46 -20.52
N ASP A 143 10.21 -11.12 -21.17
CA ASP A 143 10.65 -12.46 -20.79
C ASP A 143 11.61 -12.43 -19.59
N GLN A 144 12.18 -11.26 -19.27
CA GLN A 144 13.12 -11.06 -18.17
C GLN A 144 12.47 -10.48 -16.89
N LEU A 145 11.19 -10.20 -16.90
CA LEU A 145 10.51 -9.50 -15.77
C LEU A 145 10.73 -10.18 -14.42
N SER A 146 10.73 -11.51 -14.38
CA SER A 146 10.96 -12.28 -13.14
C SER A 146 12.36 -12.03 -12.59
N THR A 147 13.39 -12.15 -13.42
CA THR A 147 14.80 -11.95 -13.04
C THR A 147 15.07 -10.48 -12.71
N THR A 148 14.57 -9.55 -13.54
CA THR A 148 14.68 -8.11 -13.31
C THR A 148 14.09 -7.72 -11.95
N PHE A 149 12.91 -8.28 -11.59
CA PHE A 149 12.29 -8.03 -10.30
C PHE A 149 13.17 -8.52 -9.13
N GLN A 150 13.69 -9.76 -9.21
CA GLN A 150 14.55 -10.32 -8.17
C GLN A 150 15.82 -9.46 -7.99
N GLN A 151 16.51 -9.16 -9.06
CA GLN A 151 17.73 -8.35 -9.03
C GLN A 151 17.46 -6.92 -8.52
N THR A 152 16.30 -6.35 -8.84
CA THR A 152 15.88 -5.05 -8.30
C THR A 152 15.71 -5.11 -6.77
N ILE A 153 14.98 -6.11 -6.24
CA ILE A 153 14.77 -6.27 -4.80
C ILE A 153 16.09 -6.46 -4.06
N GLU A 154 16.96 -7.35 -4.56
CA GLU A 154 18.28 -7.62 -3.97
C GLU A 154 19.18 -6.39 -4.00
N SER A 155 19.14 -5.62 -5.10
CA SER A 155 19.88 -4.37 -5.23
C SER A 155 19.41 -3.30 -4.23
N LEU A 156 18.10 -3.15 -4.05
CA LEU A 156 17.53 -2.22 -3.05
C LEU A 156 18.02 -2.59 -1.64
N GLN A 157 17.88 -3.85 -1.25
CA GLN A 157 18.31 -4.34 0.05
C GLN A 157 19.81 -4.08 0.27
N SER A 158 20.64 -4.38 -0.72
CA SER A 158 22.10 -4.15 -0.66
C SER A 158 22.44 -2.67 -0.52
N MET A 159 21.81 -1.80 -1.31
CA MET A 159 22.03 -0.35 -1.27
C MET A 159 21.55 0.32 0.02
N TRP A 160 20.53 -0.22 0.68
CA TRP A 160 20.06 0.33 1.96
C TRP A 160 20.93 -0.10 3.14
N GLN A 161 21.65 -1.23 3.05
CA GLN A 161 22.46 -1.75 4.15
C GLN A 161 23.86 -1.12 4.22
N SER A 162 24.41 -0.63 3.11
CA SER A 162 25.77 -0.13 3.05
C SER A 162 25.88 1.16 2.23
N HIS A 163 26.81 2.05 2.65
CA HIS A 163 27.23 3.19 1.83
C HIS A 163 28.11 2.79 0.63
N SER A 164 28.67 1.59 0.67
CA SER A 164 29.55 1.05 -0.38
C SER A 164 29.17 -0.40 -0.68
N PRO A 165 27.96 -0.66 -1.21
CA PRO A 165 27.55 -2.00 -1.59
C PRO A 165 28.32 -2.44 -2.84
N HIS A 166 28.68 -3.73 -2.90
CA HIS A 166 29.17 -4.34 -4.14
C HIS A 166 27.97 -5.00 -4.83
N ILE A 167 27.62 -4.54 -6.02
CA ILE A 167 26.53 -5.07 -6.85
C ILE A 167 27.06 -5.31 -8.25
N ASP A 168 26.87 -6.53 -8.74
CA ASP A 168 27.20 -6.92 -10.12
C ASP A 168 26.11 -7.88 -10.61
N ASN A 169 25.20 -7.36 -11.44
CA ASN A 169 24.08 -8.12 -11.98
C ASN A 169 23.73 -7.63 -13.39
N ASP A 170 22.71 -8.22 -14.02
CA ASP A 170 22.34 -7.89 -15.40
C ASP A 170 21.80 -6.46 -15.56
N LEU A 171 21.39 -5.79 -14.47
CA LEU A 171 20.82 -4.44 -14.52
C LEU A 171 21.89 -3.35 -14.44
N PHE A 172 22.93 -3.55 -13.62
CA PHE A 172 24.02 -2.61 -13.45
C PHE A 172 25.14 -3.19 -12.58
N SER A 173 26.29 -2.53 -12.66
CA SER A 173 27.42 -2.80 -11.76
C SER A 173 27.73 -1.59 -10.90
N LEU A 174 27.96 -1.80 -9.62
CA LEU A 174 28.35 -0.79 -8.63
C LEU A 174 29.55 -1.31 -7.84
N TYR A 175 30.66 -0.64 -8.00
CA TYR A 175 31.96 -1.03 -7.42
C TYR A 175 32.57 0.12 -6.63
N GLU A 176 33.69 -0.19 -5.97
CA GLU A 176 34.51 0.73 -5.21
C GLU A 176 33.73 1.36 -4.05
N GLU A 177 34.05 2.56 -3.64
CA GLU A 177 33.40 3.26 -2.52
C GLU A 177 32.14 4.04 -2.96
N SER A 178 31.33 3.45 -3.84
CA SER A 178 30.15 4.08 -4.42
C SER A 178 28.86 3.53 -3.82
N GLY A 179 27.90 4.41 -3.51
CA GLY A 179 26.58 4.02 -2.99
C GLY A 179 25.71 5.22 -2.63
N LEU A 180 24.67 4.99 -1.84
CA LEU A 180 23.80 6.06 -1.37
C LEU A 180 24.48 6.87 -0.26
N GLN A 181 24.42 8.20 -0.38
CA GLN A 181 24.98 9.09 0.63
C GLN A 181 24.19 9.04 1.95
N VAL A 182 22.88 8.89 1.87
CA VAL A 182 22.00 8.69 3.03
C VAL A 182 21.29 7.34 2.90
N LEU A 183 21.09 6.68 4.03
CA LEU A 183 20.49 5.36 4.10
C LEU A 183 19.21 5.42 4.96
N PRO A 184 18.25 4.50 4.79
CA PRO A 184 17.12 4.39 5.70
C PRO A 184 17.60 4.19 7.14
N LYS A 185 16.87 4.70 8.13
CA LYS A 185 17.25 4.64 9.55
C LYS A 185 17.51 3.21 10.04
N HIS A 186 16.63 2.27 9.70
CA HIS A 186 16.78 0.87 10.06
C HIS A 186 17.52 0.03 8.98
N ARG A 187 18.20 0.69 8.02
CA ARG A 187 18.84 0.01 6.89
C ARG A 187 17.88 -0.87 6.08
N HIS A 188 16.60 -0.58 6.18
CA HIS A 188 15.53 -1.33 5.56
C HIS A 188 14.28 -0.46 5.40
N ILE A 189 13.53 -0.64 4.31
CA ILE A 189 12.19 -0.10 4.09
C ILE A 189 11.27 -1.29 3.86
N PRO A 190 10.12 -1.41 4.57
CA PRO A 190 9.23 -2.55 4.42
C PRO A 190 8.72 -2.71 2.99
N MET A 191 8.94 -3.90 2.40
CA MET A 191 8.59 -4.25 1.03
C MET A 191 7.51 -5.33 0.96
N PHE A 192 6.54 -5.12 0.08
CA PHE A 192 5.40 -6.02 -0.13
C PHE A 192 5.33 -6.45 -1.60
N ALA A 193 5.37 -7.75 -1.87
CA ALA A 193 5.10 -8.23 -3.21
C ALA A 193 3.63 -8.04 -3.57
N THR A 194 3.33 -7.58 -4.77
CA THR A 194 1.96 -7.49 -5.30
C THR A 194 1.67 -8.60 -6.27
N GLY A 195 0.58 -9.33 -6.01
CA GLY A 195 0.33 -10.60 -6.68
C GLY A 195 1.48 -11.56 -6.41
N TYR A 196 1.79 -12.38 -7.37
CA TYR A 196 3.00 -13.22 -7.28
C TYR A 196 4.27 -12.51 -7.78
N ALA A 197 4.16 -11.35 -8.45
CA ALA A 197 5.29 -10.66 -9.07
C ALA A 197 6.19 -11.62 -9.90
N GLN A 198 5.58 -12.59 -10.59
CA GLN A 198 6.21 -13.71 -11.31
C GLN A 198 7.17 -14.55 -10.43
N GLN A 199 6.99 -14.54 -9.12
CA GLN A 199 7.76 -15.31 -8.15
C GLN A 199 6.94 -16.44 -7.54
N THR A 200 7.60 -17.39 -6.89
CA THR A 200 6.93 -18.39 -6.06
C THR A 200 6.56 -17.81 -4.69
N MET A 201 5.55 -18.38 -4.02
CA MET A 201 5.21 -18.00 -2.65
C MET A 201 6.41 -18.19 -1.70
N THR A 202 7.20 -19.23 -1.90
CA THR A 202 8.43 -19.48 -1.11
C THR A 202 9.44 -18.34 -1.27
N TRP A 203 9.64 -17.84 -2.50
CA TRP A 203 10.51 -16.70 -2.75
C TRP A 203 9.97 -15.44 -2.06
N ILE A 204 8.67 -15.14 -2.20
CA ILE A 204 8.02 -14.00 -1.56
C ILE A 204 8.17 -14.07 -0.05
N LYS A 205 7.88 -15.22 0.56
CA LYS A 205 8.08 -15.42 2.00
C LYS A 205 9.52 -15.21 2.46
N LYS A 206 10.50 -15.47 1.62
CA LYS A 206 11.91 -15.30 1.95
C LYS A 206 12.38 -13.85 1.83
N HIS A 207 11.99 -13.15 0.77
CA HIS A 207 12.59 -11.86 0.35
C HIS A 207 11.73 -10.64 0.64
N MET A 208 10.42 -10.79 0.89
CA MET A 208 9.49 -9.69 1.11
C MET A 208 8.98 -9.68 2.56
N ASP A 209 8.62 -8.51 3.06
CA ASP A 209 8.13 -8.35 4.43
C ASP A 209 6.63 -8.64 4.58
N GLY A 210 5.90 -8.63 3.49
CA GLY A 210 4.49 -8.94 3.45
C GLY A 210 3.98 -9.19 2.03
N TRP A 211 2.70 -9.44 1.90
CA TRP A 211 2.08 -9.78 0.63
C TRP A 211 0.82 -8.95 0.38
N MET A 212 0.78 -8.30 -0.77
CA MET A 212 -0.37 -7.57 -1.29
C MET A 212 -1.00 -8.39 -2.42
N PHE A 213 -2.30 -8.69 -2.32
CA PHE A 213 -2.96 -9.50 -3.33
C PHE A 213 -4.26 -8.85 -3.81
N TYR A 214 -4.87 -9.43 -4.81
CA TYR A 214 -6.18 -9.01 -5.30
C TYR A 214 -7.30 -9.60 -4.45
N PRO A 215 -8.46 -8.93 -4.30
CA PRO A 215 -9.61 -9.51 -3.61
C PRO A 215 -10.00 -10.84 -4.24
N GLN A 216 -10.17 -11.85 -3.39
CA GLN A 216 -10.60 -13.19 -3.77
C GLN A 216 -11.98 -13.48 -3.19
N ALA A 217 -12.69 -14.49 -3.72
CA ALA A 217 -13.84 -15.01 -3.02
C ALA A 217 -13.44 -15.48 -1.61
N PHE A 218 -14.26 -15.22 -0.62
CA PHE A 218 -13.91 -15.37 0.80
C PHE A 218 -13.28 -16.73 1.16
N GLN A 219 -13.82 -17.84 0.62
CA GLN A 219 -13.28 -19.17 0.89
C GLN A 219 -11.90 -19.39 0.23
N GLN A 220 -11.69 -18.82 -0.95
CA GLN A 220 -10.39 -18.87 -1.64
C GLN A 220 -9.36 -18.05 -0.88
N GLN A 221 -9.72 -16.84 -0.42
CA GLN A 221 -8.83 -16.01 0.40
C GLN A 221 -8.47 -16.70 1.72
N LYS A 222 -9.44 -17.35 2.38
CA LYS A 222 -9.18 -18.11 3.61
C LYS A 222 -8.17 -19.24 3.38
N ALA A 223 -8.29 -19.99 2.29
CA ALA A 223 -7.34 -21.06 1.95
C ALA A 223 -5.94 -20.48 1.65
N LEU A 224 -5.88 -19.40 0.89
CA LEU A 224 -4.64 -18.70 0.55
C LEU A 224 -3.92 -18.17 1.79
N LEU A 225 -4.68 -17.60 2.74
CA LEU A 225 -4.13 -17.08 4.00
C LEU A 225 -3.63 -18.20 4.92
N ALA A 226 -4.26 -19.38 4.92
CA ALA A 226 -3.78 -20.53 5.67
C ALA A 226 -2.39 -20.96 5.17
N GLU A 227 -2.16 -20.96 3.86
CA GLU A 227 -0.84 -21.22 3.27
C GLU A 227 0.14 -20.06 3.55
N TRP A 228 -0.29 -18.79 3.42
CA TRP A 228 0.57 -17.63 3.64
C TRP A 228 1.09 -17.54 5.08
N HIS A 229 0.24 -17.72 6.06
CA HIS A 229 0.58 -17.63 7.49
C HIS A 229 1.27 -18.89 8.05
N ASP A 230 1.43 -19.94 7.26
CA ASP A 230 2.29 -21.07 7.58
C ASP A 230 3.76 -20.67 7.43
N SER A 231 4.23 -19.83 8.36
CA SER A 231 5.61 -19.32 8.41
C SER A 231 6.05 -19.12 9.87
N THR A 232 7.37 -19.13 10.10
CA THR A 232 7.96 -18.95 11.44
C THR A 232 7.93 -17.49 11.92
N HIS A 233 7.74 -16.53 10.99
CA HIS A 233 7.72 -15.11 11.27
C HIS A 233 6.42 -14.50 10.76
N PHE A 234 5.90 -13.53 11.50
CA PHE A 234 4.73 -12.76 11.06
C PHE A 234 5.04 -11.96 9.80
N LYS A 235 4.24 -12.16 8.77
CA LYS A 235 4.24 -11.37 7.55
C LYS A 235 2.80 -10.99 7.20
N PRO A 236 2.48 -9.71 7.16
CA PRO A 236 1.11 -9.27 6.90
C PRO A 236 0.65 -9.59 5.48
N PHE A 237 -0.66 -9.80 5.38
CA PHE A 237 -1.39 -9.90 4.13
C PHE A 237 -2.35 -8.73 3.99
N MET A 238 -2.37 -8.11 2.80
CA MET A 238 -3.26 -6.99 2.50
C MET A 238 -3.87 -7.07 1.11
N HIS A 239 -5.00 -6.39 0.90
CA HIS A 239 -5.60 -6.23 -0.42
C HIS A 239 -6.41 -4.94 -0.55
N PRO A 240 -6.57 -4.39 -1.78
CA PRO A 240 -7.52 -3.33 -2.06
C PRO A 240 -8.94 -3.87 -2.04
N LEU A 241 -9.92 -2.99 -1.77
CA LEU A 241 -11.33 -3.33 -1.83
C LEU A 241 -12.14 -2.11 -2.30
N ALA A 242 -12.79 -2.24 -3.46
CA ALA A 242 -13.68 -1.21 -3.96
C ALA A 242 -14.97 -1.17 -3.15
N ILE A 243 -15.36 0.03 -2.67
CA ILE A 243 -16.55 0.24 -1.85
C ILE A 243 -17.41 1.36 -2.46
N ASP A 244 -18.63 0.99 -2.82
CA ASP A 244 -19.72 1.92 -3.09
C ASP A 244 -20.57 2.03 -1.81
N LEU A 245 -20.23 3.02 -0.96
CA LEU A 245 -20.81 3.18 0.37
C LEU A 245 -22.19 3.83 0.28
N ASP A 246 -23.24 3.06 0.58
CA ASP A 246 -24.63 3.54 0.60
C ASP A 246 -24.85 4.46 1.82
N SER A 247 -25.70 5.47 1.66
CA SER A 247 -26.17 6.35 2.73
C SER A 247 -27.04 5.61 3.78
N ASN A 248 -27.72 4.53 3.37
CA ASN A 248 -28.40 3.64 4.31
C ASN A 248 -27.37 2.74 5.02
N PRO A 249 -27.15 2.91 6.33
CA PRO A 249 -26.12 2.14 7.05
C PRO A 249 -26.35 0.62 7.03
N ASN A 250 -27.57 0.18 6.76
CA ASN A 250 -27.96 -1.23 6.71
C ASN A 250 -28.18 -1.75 5.28
N ALA A 251 -27.75 -1.01 4.24
CA ALA A 251 -27.85 -1.49 2.87
C ALA A 251 -27.15 -2.84 2.73
N LEU A 252 -27.84 -3.77 2.05
CA LEU A 252 -27.36 -5.13 1.84
C LEU A 252 -26.21 -5.15 0.84
N LEU A 253 -25.31 -6.09 1.03
CA LEU A 253 -24.18 -6.34 0.15
C LEU A 253 -24.63 -6.71 -1.25
N LYS A 254 -24.13 -5.98 -2.27
CA LYS A 254 -24.27 -6.29 -3.70
C LYS A 254 -22.88 -6.24 -4.34
N PRO A 255 -22.48 -7.28 -5.11
CA PRO A 255 -21.18 -7.26 -5.79
C PRO A 255 -21.10 -6.14 -6.82
N ILE A 256 -19.89 -5.52 -6.88
CA ILE A 256 -19.47 -4.61 -7.95
C ILE A 256 -18.10 -5.04 -8.45
N LYS A 257 -17.56 -4.40 -9.49
CA LYS A 257 -16.21 -4.70 -9.98
C LYS A 257 -15.17 -4.40 -8.90
N GLY A 258 -14.47 -5.42 -8.44
CA GLY A 258 -13.39 -5.30 -7.45
C GLY A 258 -13.86 -5.07 -6.00
N GLY A 259 -15.14 -5.21 -5.70
CA GLY A 259 -15.66 -4.99 -4.35
C GLY A 259 -17.18 -5.04 -4.21
N TYR A 260 -17.75 -4.14 -3.41
CA TYR A 260 -19.15 -4.21 -3.02
C TYR A 260 -19.82 -2.85 -2.88
N HIS A 261 -21.11 -2.79 -3.25
CA HIS A 261 -22.05 -1.79 -2.79
C HIS A 261 -22.69 -2.27 -1.50
N LEU A 262 -22.67 -1.46 -0.44
CA LEU A 262 -23.18 -1.85 0.89
C LEU A 262 -23.24 -0.65 1.86
N GLY A 263 -24.00 -0.77 2.94
CA GLY A 263 -23.98 0.17 4.05
C GLY A 263 -22.85 -0.10 5.04
N ARG A 264 -22.52 0.89 5.89
CA ARG A 264 -21.40 0.78 6.84
C ARG A 264 -21.52 -0.38 7.83
N ASN A 265 -22.75 -0.73 8.26
CA ASN A 265 -22.94 -1.84 9.20
C ASN A 265 -22.66 -3.19 8.55
N THR A 266 -23.01 -3.36 7.29
CA THR A 266 -22.68 -4.53 6.48
C THR A 266 -21.17 -4.59 6.20
N LEU A 267 -20.54 -3.43 5.91
CA LEU A 267 -19.09 -3.31 5.77
C LEU A 267 -18.38 -3.76 7.05
N LEU A 268 -18.79 -3.26 8.21
CA LEU A 268 -18.19 -3.62 9.49
C LEU A 268 -18.24 -5.14 9.74
N GLN A 269 -19.37 -5.79 9.46
CA GLN A 269 -19.49 -7.24 9.61
C GLN A 269 -18.56 -7.99 8.65
N MET A 270 -18.44 -7.53 7.41
CA MET A 270 -17.55 -8.12 6.42
C MET A 270 -16.07 -7.97 6.83
N LEU A 271 -15.66 -6.79 7.29
CA LEU A 271 -14.30 -6.52 7.75
C LEU A 271 -13.92 -7.41 8.93
N LYS A 272 -14.84 -7.62 9.90
CA LYS A 272 -14.63 -8.58 11.00
C LYS A 272 -14.43 -10.02 10.51
N GLN A 273 -15.05 -10.42 9.41
CA GLN A 273 -14.78 -11.74 8.82
C GLN A 273 -13.40 -11.80 8.16
N TYR A 274 -12.96 -10.73 7.47
CA TYR A 274 -11.61 -10.65 6.92
C TYR A 274 -10.54 -10.68 8.02
N GLU A 275 -10.73 -9.94 9.12
CA GLU A 275 -9.84 -10.01 10.29
C GLU A 275 -9.74 -11.44 10.83
N LYS A 276 -10.88 -12.12 11.02
CA LYS A 276 -10.96 -13.48 11.55
C LYS A 276 -10.24 -14.52 10.68
N ILE A 277 -10.16 -14.33 9.38
CA ILE A 277 -9.40 -15.24 8.50
C ILE A 277 -7.93 -14.87 8.35
N GLY A 278 -7.47 -13.77 9.00
CA GLY A 278 -6.06 -13.38 9.04
C GLY A 278 -5.66 -12.29 8.04
N THR A 279 -6.61 -11.56 7.43
CA THR A 279 -6.28 -10.34 6.68
C THR A 279 -5.82 -9.25 7.65
N ASN A 280 -4.66 -8.63 7.38
CA ASN A 280 -4.07 -7.65 8.29
C ASN A 280 -4.34 -6.20 7.86
N HIS A 281 -4.60 -5.96 6.58
CA HIS A 281 -4.87 -4.60 6.11
C HIS A 281 -5.76 -4.61 4.87
N ILE A 282 -6.72 -3.69 4.82
CA ILE A 282 -7.58 -3.48 3.65
C ILE A 282 -7.51 -2.01 3.24
N MET A 283 -7.12 -1.79 1.98
CA MET A 283 -7.09 -0.47 1.37
C MET A 283 -8.43 -0.20 0.68
N LEU A 284 -9.28 0.62 1.28
CA LEU A 284 -10.58 0.96 0.71
C LEU A 284 -10.40 1.91 -0.48
N HIS A 285 -11.09 1.60 -1.56
CA HIS A 285 -11.20 2.45 -2.75
C HIS A 285 -12.67 2.84 -2.92
N PHE A 286 -13.02 4.07 -2.58
CA PHE A 286 -14.37 4.57 -2.74
C PHE A 286 -14.70 4.81 -4.22
N VAL A 287 -15.74 4.16 -4.72
CA VAL A 287 -16.17 4.22 -6.13
C VAL A 287 -17.56 4.87 -6.28
N ASN A 288 -18.12 5.41 -5.19
CA ASN A 288 -19.41 6.09 -5.20
C ASN A 288 -19.23 7.57 -5.61
N TYR A 289 -19.86 7.95 -6.71
CA TYR A 289 -19.83 9.32 -7.20
C TYR A 289 -21.01 10.19 -6.66
N ASN A 290 -21.92 9.60 -5.87
CA ASN A 290 -23.08 10.30 -5.30
C ASN A 290 -22.82 10.84 -3.88
N ARG A 291 -21.70 10.49 -3.27
CA ARG A 291 -21.27 10.95 -1.95
C ARG A 291 -19.89 11.58 -2.02
N THR A 292 -19.63 12.54 -1.15
CA THR A 292 -18.31 13.14 -1.07
C THR A 292 -17.31 12.18 -0.38
N TYR A 293 -16.04 12.27 -0.75
CA TYR A 293 -14.98 11.52 -0.02
C TYR A 293 -14.96 11.91 1.46
N GLU A 294 -15.17 13.19 1.76
CA GLU A 294 -15.22 13.70 3.13
C GLU A 294 -16.28 12.99 3.97
N ASP A 295 -17.53 12.91 3.47
CA ASP A 295 -18.62 12.21 4.17
C ASP A 295 -18.28 10.72 4.41
N MET A 296 -17.71 10.05 3.41
CA MET A 296 -17.35 8.63 3.52
C MET A 296 -16.19 8.41 4.48
N ILE A 297 -15.17 9.28 4.46
CA ILE A 297 -14.02 9.22 5.39
C ILE A 297 -14.51 9.43 6.83
N LEU A 298 -15.35 10.45 7.07
CA LEU A 298 -15.92 10.73 8.40
C LEU A 298 -16.79 9.58 8.89
N GLU A 299 -17.68 9.05 8.05
CA GLU A 299 -18.57 7.94 8.44
C GLU A 299 -17.80 6.66 8.80
N ILE A 300 -16.79 6.31 8.01
CA ILE A 300 -15.93 5.16 8.31
C ILE A 300 -15.06 5.41 9.54
N GLY A 301 -14.52 6.62 9.68
CA GLY A 301 -13.73 7.04 10.85
C GLY A 301 -14.55 6.94 12.15
N GLU A 302 -15.76 7.45 12.16
CA GLU A 302 -16.62 7.45 13.35
C GLU A 302 -17.21 6.07 13.69
N HIS A 303 -17.61 5.32 12.67
CA HIS A 303 -18.48 4.15 12.89
C HIS A 303 -17.84 2.80 12.58
N VAL A 304 -16.67 2.76 11.95
CA VAL A 304 -16.02 1.49 11.54
C VAL A 304 -14.63 1.36 12.15
N ILE A 305 -13.75 2.36 11.98
CA ILE A 305 -12.37 2.33 12.47
C ILE A 305 -12.25 2.00 13.96
N PRO A 306 -13.09 2.53 14.88
CA PRO A 306 -12.94 2.25 16.32
C PRO A 306 -13.01 0.76 16.69
N TYR A 307 -13.58 -0.08 15.84
CA TYR A 307 -13.64 -1.52 16.09
C TYR A 307 -12.32 -2.26 15.76
N PHE A 308 -11.40 -1.59 15.09
CA PHE A 308 -10.11 -2.14 14.65
C PHE A 308 -8.90 -1.47 15.32
N LEU A 309 -9.13 -0.47 16.16
CA LEU A 309 -8.08 0.16 16.97
C LEU A 309 -7.67 -0.76 18.13
N PRO A 310 -6.39 -0.68 18.60
CA PRO A 310 -5.97 -1.31 19.85
C PRO A 310 -6.84 -0.88 21.03
N HIS A 311 -7.08 -1.77 21.98
CA HIS A 311 -7.96 -1.48 23.15
C HIS A 311 -7.54 -0.25 23.96
N SER A 312 -6.22 0.01 24.07
CA SER A 312 -5.69 1.21 24.73
C SER A 312 -6.17 2.52 24.10
N ILE A 313 -6.26 2.55 22.77
CA ILE A 313 -6.70 3.73 22.00
C ILE A 313 -8.25 3.81 21.97
N GLN A 314 -8.95 2.68 22.02
CA GLN A 314 -10.42 2.65 22.08
C GLN A 314 -10.98 3.31 23.34
N GLU A 315 -10.31 3.19 24.48
CA GLU A 315 -10.71 3.83 25.72
C GLU A 315 -10.50 5.34 25.68
N GLU A 316 -9.41 5.81 25.09
CA GLU A 316 -9.13 7.24 24.91
C GLU A 316 -10.12 7.91 23.96
N HIS A 317 -10.50 7.25 22.87
CA HIS A 317 -11.56 7.71 21.95
C HIS A 317 -12.93 7.79 22.62
N LYS A 318 -13.28 6.80 23.47
CA LYS A 318 -14.56 6.80 24.20
C LYS A 318 -14.64 7.90 25.24
N HIS A 319 -13.53 8.37 25.77
CA HIS A 319 -13.48 9.41 26.79
C HIS A 319 -13.22 10.82 26.23
N GLY A 320 -13.19 10.99 24.90
CA GLY A 320 -13.01 12.30 24.27
C GLY A 320 -11.64 12.95 24.54
N ILE A 321 -10.61 12.15 24.85
CA ILE A 321 -9.27 12.61 25.20
C ILE A 321 -8.44 12.90 23.96
N ILE A 322 -8.78 12.27 22.83
CA ILE A 322 -8.19 12.57 21.51
C ILE A 322 -9.23 13.38 20.72
N ARG A 323 -8.91 14.65 20.44
CA ARG A 323 -9.65 15.54 19.52
C ARG A 323 -8.98 15.52 18.16
#